data_5199085ab3500f88a7fb4e617a291e7a
#
_entry.id   5199085ab3500f88a7fb4e617a291e7a
#
_cell.length_a   1.000
_cell.length_b   1.000
_cell.length_c   1.000
_cell.angle_alpha   90.00
_cell.angle_beta   90.00
_cell.angle_gamma   90.00
#
_symmetry.space_group_name_H-M   'P 1'
#
loop_
_entity.id
_entity.type
_entity.pdbx_description
1 polymer ?
#
loop_
_entity_poly.entity_id
_entity_poly.type
_entity_poly.pdbx_seq_one_letter_code
_entity_poly.pdbx_strand_id
1 'polypeptide(L)'
;MHEKIFTLKVKICIHGIGVNGTSAMAERRIYVMREVVMNKKTNLLQLEEHFYQLADVKEPNVFHNLFPYDEIPKIAFNDRIVPHNMPENIWITDTTFRDGQQSRAPYTTEQIVTIYDYLHRLGGPKGLIRQSEFFLYSKKDRDAVYRCLEKGYEFPEITSWIRASKKDFELVKEIGLKETGI
;
A
#
# COMPACT_ATOMS: atom_id res chain seq x y z
N MET A 1 14.90 6.14 35.50
CA MET A 1 13.81 6.40 34.54
C MET A 1 14.45 6.71 33.18
N HIS A 2 14.50 5.72 32.26
CA HIS A 2 15.05 5.93 30.93
C HIS A 2 13.92 6.47 30.05
N GLU A 3 13.97 7.78 29.77
CA GLU A 3 13.11 8.39 28.76
C GLU A 3 13.50 7.86 27.37
N LYS A 4 12.61 7.12 26.75
CA LYS A 4 12.75 6.73 25.34
C LYS A 4 12.62 7.95 24.46
N ILE A 5 13.67 8.28 23.73
CA ILE A 5 13.68 9.33 22.71
C ILE A 5 12.91 8.80 21.50
N PHE A 6 11.78 9.42 21.17
CA PHE A 6 11.04 9.11 19.96
C PHE A 6 11.47 10.07 18.83
N THR A 7 12.04 9.52 17.78
CA THR A 7 12.43 10.26 16.57
C THR A 7 11.45 9.92 15.45
N LEU A 8 10.82 10.92 14.86
CA LEU A 8 10.00 10.76 13.67
C LEU A 8 10.92 10.78 12.44
N LYS A 9 11.04 9.64 11.74
CA LYS A 9 11.85 9.53 10.52
C LYS A 9 10.96 9.63 9.28
N VAL A 10 11.00 10.76 8.60
CA VAL A 10 10.37 10.91 7.28
C VAL A 10 11.44 10.75 6.22
N LYS A 11 11.31 9.71 5.39
CA LYS A 11 12.26 9.39 4.32
C LYS A 11 11.84 10.09 3.03
N ILE A 12 12.59 11.07 2.57
CA ILE A 12 12.46 11.63 1.23
C ILE A 12 13.66 11.15 0.42
N CYS A 13 13.43 10.24 -0.53
CA CYS A 13 14.46 9.80 -1.47
C CYS A 13 14.61 10.84 -2.58
N ILE A 14 15.75 11.52 -2.66
CA ILE A 14 16.10 12.35 -3.80
C ILE A 14 17.08 11.52 -4.64
N HIS A 15 16.77 11.29 -5.93
CA HIS A 15 17.64 10.59 -6.86
C HIS A 15 18.97 11.35 -7.02
N GLY A 16 20.07 10.64 -6.78
CA GLY A 16 21.41 11.20 -6.82
C GLY A 16 21.86 11.60 -8.23
N ILE A 17 22.59 12.69 -8.30
CA ILE A 17 23.29 13.18 -9.49
C ILE A 17 24.47 12.24 -9.75
N GLY A 18 24.45 11.54 -10.90
CA GLY A 18 25.58 10.73 -11.36
C GLY A 18 26.75 11.62 -11.76
N VAL A 19 27.92 11.42 -11.18
CA VAL A 19 29.18 11.99 -11.65
C VAL A 19 29.84 10.95 -12.55
N ASN A 20 29.96 11.27 -13.84
CA ASN A 20 30.63 10.43 -14.82
C ASN A 20 32.14 10.39 -14.55
N GLY A 21 32.66 9.21 -14.24
CA GLY A 21 34.09 8.94 -14.17
C GLY A 21 34.35 7.47 -14.47
N THR A 22 35.05 7.23 -15.56
CA THR A 22 35.47 5.91 -16.09
C THR A 22 36.46 5.21 -15.17
N SER A 23 36.03 4.21 -14.43
CA SER A 23 36.87 3.12 -13.90
C SER A 23 35.93 2.06 -13.24
N ALA A 24 36.21 0.78 -13.52
CA ALA A 24 35.46 -0.36 -12.99
C ALA A 24 35.69 -0.56 -11.48
N MET A 25 35.22 0.33 -10.68
CA MET A 25 35.03 0.17 -9.24
C MET A 25 33.51 0.26 -8.97
N ALA A 26 32.99 -0.68 -8.19
CA ALA A 26 31.59 -0.71 -7.77
C ALA A 26 31.14 0.70 -7.37
N GLU A 27 30.21 1.27 -8.12
CA GLU A 27 29.63 2.59 -7.83
C GLU A 27 29.02 2.57 -6.42
N ARG A 28 29.68 3.22 -5.49
CA ARG A 28 29.13 3.45 -4.16
C ARG A 28 28.05 4.50 -4.30
N ARG A 29 26.79 4.07 -4.32
CA ARG A 29 25.65 5.00 -4.31
C ARG A 29 25.52 5.60 -2.92
N ILE A 30 25.79 6.90 -2.80
CA ILE A 30 25.55 7.67 -1.58
C ILE A 30 24.14 8.21 -1.66
N TYR A 31 23.32 7.84 -0.69
CA TYR A 31 21.97 8.37 -0.56
C TYR A 31 21.98 9.42 0.56
N VAL A 32 21.51 10.63 0.23
CA VAL A 32 21.25 11.66 1.22
C VAL A 32 19.82 11.47 1.71
N MET A 33 19.67 11.17 2.98
CA MET A 33 18.37 11.10 3.61
C MET A 33 18.22 12.29 4.55
N ARG A 34 17.02 12.89 4.50
CA ARG A 34 16.67 13.96 5.42
C ARG A 34 15.77 13.37 6.49
N GLU A 35 16.23 13.46 7.73
CA GLU A 35 15.47 13.03 8.90
C GLU A 35 14.85 14.22 9.56
N VAL A 36 13.56 14.13 9.91
CA VAL A 36 12.86 15.16 10.68
C VAL A 36 12.96 14.80 12.14
N VAL A 37 13.70 15.60 12.90
CA VAL A 37 13.93 15.39 14.32
C VAL A 37 13.23 16.50 15.11
N MET A 38 12.57 16.13 16.19
CA MET A 38 11.97 17.13 17.09
C MET A 38 13.03 17.75 18.00
N ASN A 39 13.21 19.05 17.91
CA ASN A 39 14.05 19.78 18.84
C ASN A 39 13.33 19.87 20.20
N LYS A 40 13.84 19.18 21.20
CA LYS A 40 13.23 19.11 22.55
C LYS A 40 13.13 20.45 23.29
N LYS A 41 13.96 21.43 22.92
CA LYS A 41 13.96 22.75 23.58
C LYS A 41 12.91 23.68 22.99
N THR A 42 12.71 23.63 21.69
CA THR A 42 11.80 24.50 20.95
C THR A 42 10.48 23.84 20.60
N ASN A 43 10.38 22.51 20.70
CA ASN A 43 9.29 21.68 20.21
C ASN A 43 9.02 21.83 18.70
N LEU A 44 10.01 22.33 17.96
CA LEU A 44 9.93 22.47 16.52
C LEU A 44 10.59 21.28 15.82
N LEU A 45 10.02 20.89 14.69
CA LEU A 45 10.61 19.90 13.81
C LEU A 45 11.80 20.52 13.07
N GLN A 46 12.95 19.86 13.14
CA GLN A 46 14.17 20.26 12.43
C GLN A 46 14.53 19.18 11.41
N LEU A 47 15.06 19.62 10.28
CA LEU A 47 15.53 18.75 9.22
C LEU A 47 17.02 18.47 9.42
N GLU A 48 17.37 17.19 9.63
CA GLU A 48 18.76 16.75 9.69
C GLU A 48 19.10 15.94 8.45
N GLU A 49 20.29 16.12 7.91
CA GLU A 49 20.79 15.38 6.75
C GLU A 49 21.67 14.23 7.22
N HIS A 50 21.30 13.03 6.81
CA HIS A 50 22.11 11.83 7.03
C HIS A 50 22.59 11.25 5.70
N PHE A 51 23.83 10.83 5.68
CA PHE A 51 24.43 10.17 4.53
C PHE A 51 24.46 8.66 4.80
N TYR A 52 23.79 7.91 3.95
CA TYR A 52 23.82 6.45 4.02
C TYR A 52 24.59 5.88 2.84
N GLN A 53 25.46 4.93 3.13
CA GLN A 53 26.09 4.10 2.13
C GLN A 53 25.35 2.76 2.10
N LEU A 54 24.73 2.44 0.97
CA LEU A 54 24.14 1.12 0.78
C LEU A 54 25.24 0.08 0.69
N ALA A 55 25.17 -0.93 1.55
CA ALA A 55 25.95 -2.14 1.39
C ALA A 55 25.38 -2.95 0.22
N ASP A 56 26.26 -3.56 -0.57
CA ASP A 56 25.84 -4.51 -1.60
C ASP A 56 25.41 -5.81 -0.90
N VAL A 57 24.11 -6.08 -0.91
CA VAL A 57 23.51 -7.24 -0.23
C VAL A 57 22.84 -8.15 -1.25
N LYS A 58 22.84 -9.46 -0.96
CA LYS A 58 22.19 -10.44 -1.84
C LYS A 58 20.67 -10.23 -1.85
N GLU A 59 20.07 -10.43 -3.00
CA GLU A 59 18.62 -10.47 -3.14
C GLU A 59 18.00 -11.69 -2.38
N PRO A 60 16.79 -11.52 -1.83
CA PRO A 60 16.00 -10.29 -1.77
C PRO A 60 16.51 -9.33 -0.71
N ASN A 61 16.81 -8.10 -1.14
CA ASN A 61 17.19 -7.04 -0.24
C ASN A 61 15.94 -6.25 0.20
N VAL A 62 15.50 -6.46 1.42
CA VAL A 62 14.34 -5.77 1.97
C VAL A 62 14.69 -4.47 2.70
N PHE A 63 15.97 -4.09 2.71
CA PHE A 63 16.46 -2.83 3.28
C PHE A 63 15.97 -2.56 4.72
N HIS A 64 15.95 -3.57 5.59
CA HIS A 64 15.45 -3.45 6.97
C HIS A 64 16.15 -2.35 7.78
N ASN A 65 17.41 -2.07 7.49
CA ASN A 65 18.18 -0.99 8.12
C ASN A 65 17.76 0.41 7.65
N LEU A 66 17.11 0.53 6.48
CA LEU A 66 16.58 1.77 5.93
C LEU A 66 15.07 1.90 6.18
N PHE A 67 14.36 0.79 6.15
CA PHE A 67 12.92 0.70 6.37
C PHE A 67 12.66 -0.22 7.56
N PRO A 68 12.45 0.32 8.76
CA PRO A 68 12.10 -0.48 9.93
C PRO A 68 10.65 -0.97 9.76
N TYR A 69 10.49 -2.13 9.12
CA TYR A 69 9.17 -2.74 8.87
C TYR A 69 8.45 -3.13 10.16
N ASP A 70 9.19 -3.25 11.26
CA ASP A 70 8.68 -3.58 12.58
C ASP A 70 8.10 -2.35 13.30
N GLU A 71 8.38 -1.14 12.79
CA GLU A 71 7.90 0.11 13.36
C GLU A 71 6.77 0.69 12.54
N ILE A 72 5.63 0.87 13.16
CA ILE A 72 4.50 1.54 12.54
C ILE A 72 4.78 3.03 12.48
N PRO A 73 4.60 3.69 11.31
CA PRO A 73 4.76 5.14 11.21
C PRO A 73 3.87 5.86 12.22
N LYS A 74 4.46 6.70 13.05
CA LYS A 74 3.71 7.47 14.03
C LYS A 74 3.22 8.77 13.40
N ILE A 75 1.95 9.07 13.58
CA ILE A 75 1.34 10.32 13.11
C ILE A 75 1.48 11.35 14.18
N ALA A 76 2.03 12.51 13.84
CA ALA A 76 2.08 13.67 14.72
C ALA A 76 0.93 14.64 14.39
N PHE A 77 0.11 14.96 15.37
CA PHE A 77 -0.92 15.99 15.28
C PHE A 77 -0.62 17.09 16.30
N ASN A 78 -0.58 18.33 15.86
CA ASN A 78 -0.26 19.49 16.71
C ASN A 78 0.99 19.23 17.58
N ASP A 79 2.08 18.76 16.95
CA ASP A 79 3.35 18.40 17.58
C ASP A 79 3.27 17.31 18.67
N ARG A 80 2.18 16.57 18.71
CA ARG A 80 1.99 15.41 19.59
C ARG A 80 1.90 14.12 18.78
N ILE A 81 2.62 13.12 19.25
CA ILE A 81 2.51 11.77 18.69
C ILE A 81 1.21 11.14 19.17
N VAL A 82 0.36 10.77 18.22
CA VAL A 82 -0.87 10.02 18.51
C VAL A 82 -0.52 8.54 18.61
N PRO A 83 -0.81 7.86 19.73
CA PRO A 83 -0.60 6.42 19.83
C PRO A 83 -1.51 5.69 18.85
N HIS A 84 -0.95 4.72 18.12
CA HIS A 84 -1.72 3.82 17.28
C HIS A 84 -2.35 2.72 18.13
N ASN A 85 -3.66 2.56 18.01
CA ASN A 85 -4.37 1.40 18.50
C ASN A 85 -4.51 0.41 17.35
N MET A 86 -3.47 -0.44 17.17
CA MET A 86 -3.45 -1.41 16.09
C MET A 86 -4.42 -2.55 16.38
N PRO A 87 -5.19 -2.99 15.38
CA PRO A 87 -6.01 -4.18 15.51
C PRO A 87 -5.13 -5.42 15.66
N GLU A 88 -5.63 -6.43 16.32
CA GLU A 88 -4.96 -7.73 16.47
C GLU A 88 -4.73 -8.41 15.12
N ASN A 89 -5.66 -8.26 14.19
CA ASN A 89 -5.57 -8.80 12.85
C ASN A 89 -5.58 -7.68 11.82
N ILE A 90 -4.61 -7.69 10.91
CA ILE A 90 -4.54 -6.79 9.77
C ILE A 90 -5.22 -7.47 8.59
N TRP A 91 -6.16 -6.77 7.96
CA TRP A 91 -6.82 -7.21 6.75
C TRP A 91 -6.46 -6.29 5.59
N ILE A 92 -6.39 -6.86 4.40
CA ILE A 92 -6.02 -6.14 3.19
C ILE A 92 -7.25 -6.04 2.31
N THR A 93 -7.54 -4.82 1.84
CA THR A 93 -8.47 -4.58 0.74
C THR A 93 -7.66 -4.36 -0.53
N ASP A 94 -7.93 -5.16 -1.55
CA ASP A 94 -7.33 -5.04 -2.86
C ASP A 94 -8.14 -4.09 -3.74
N THR A 95 -7.47 -3.17 -4.45
CA THR A 95 -8.10 -2.21 -5.36
C THR A 95 -7.63 -2.37 -6.80
N THR A 96 -7.03 -3.52 -7.14
CA THR A 96 -6.47 -3.79 -8.47
C THR A 96 -7.50 -3.61 -9.58
N PHE A 97 -8.74 -4.05 -9.35
CA PHE A 97 -9.80 -4.00 -10.36
C PHE A 97 -10.57 -2.67 -10.38
N ARG A 98 -10.25 -1.76 -9.48
CA ARG A 98 -10.71 -0.39 -9.43
C ARG A 98 -9.58 0.58 -9.80
N ASP A 99 -8.77 0.99 -8.83
CA ASP A 99 -7.69 1.97 -9.04
C ASP A 99 -6.59 1.44 -9.96
N GLY A 100 -6.24 0.17 -9.83
CA GLY A 100 -5.21 -0.44 -10.67
C GLY A 100 -5.53 -0.42 -12.17
N GLN A 101 -6.81 -0.39 -12.55
CA GLN A 101 -7.22 -0.28 -13.95
C GLN A 101 -7.21 1.16 -14.49
N GLN A 102 -7.12 2.18 -13.62
CA GLN A 102 -7.12 3.58 -14.06
C GLN A 102 -5.79 4.02 -14.66
N SER A 103 -4.70 3.37 -14.28
CA SER A 103 -3.34 3.71 -14.72
C SER A 103 -2.86 2.94 -15.96
N ARG A 104 -3.69 2.07 -16.52
CA ARG A 104 -3.33 1.19 -17.64
C ARG A 104 -4.54 0.84 -18.52
N ALA A 105 -4.29 0.15 -19.64
CA ALA A 105 -5.37 -0.44 -20.41
C ALA A 105 -6.17 -1.44 -19.53
N PRO A 106 -7.51 -1.37 -19.54
CA PRO A 106 -8.35 -2.24 -18.72
C PRO A 106 -8.06 -3.73 -18.97
N TYR A 107 -8.07 -4.52 -17.90
CA TYR A 107 -7.92 -5.97 -18.00
C TYR A 107 -9.07 -6.60 -18.80
N THR A 108 -8.80 -7.72 -19.46
CA THR A 108 -9.87 -8.56 -19.98
C THR A 108 -10.58 -9.28 -18.84
N THR A 109 -11.79 -9.78 -19.10
CA THR A 109 -12.55 -10.57 -18.10
C THR A 109 -11.74 -11.78 -17.62
N GLU A 110 -11.04 -12.48 -18.52
CA GLU A 110 -10.19 -13.64 -18.22
C GLU A 110 -9.03 -13.26 -17.30
N GLN A 111 -8.38 -12.12 -17.58
CA GLN A 111 -7.29 -11.61 -16.73
C GLN A 111 -7.81 -11.28 -15.32
N ILE A 112 -8.96 -10.62 -15.22
CA ILE A 112 -9.58 -10.29 -13.93
C ILE A 112 -9.84 -11.57 -13.13
N VAL A 113 -10.48 -12.57 -13.71
CA VAL A 113 -10.78 -13.85 -13.05
C VAL A 113 -9.50 -14.58 -12.62
N THR A 114 -8.45 -14.54 -13.44
CA THR A 114 -7.15 -15.15 -13.11
C THR A 114 -6.48 -14.44 -11.96
N ILE A 115 -6.45 -13.09 -11.97
CA ILE A 115 -5.86 -12.30 -10.89
C ILE A 115 -6.65 -12.50 -9.60
N TYR A 116 -7.98 -12.54 -9.67
CA TYR A 116 -8.84 -12.79 -8.51
C TYR A 116 -8.55 -14.16 -7.86
N ASP A 117 -8.32 -15.19 -8.68
CA ASP A 117 -7.88 -16.51 -8.21
C ASP A 117 -6.50 -16.44 -7.49
N TYR A 118 -5.56 -15.64 -8.02
CA TYR A 118 -4.28 -15.43 -7.36
C TYR A 118 -4.43 -14.66 -6.04
N LEU A 119 -5.30 -13.65 -5.96
CA LEU A 119 -5.58 -12.92 -4.73
C LEU A 119 -6.16 -13.85 -3.66
N HIS A 120 -7.09 -14.73 -4.03
CA HIS A 120 -7.61 -15.78 -3.14
C HIS A 120 -6.49 -16.66 -2.59
N ARG A 121 -5.63 -17.19 -3.47
CA ARG A 121 -4.51 -18.04 -3.08
C ARG A 121 -3.47 -17.31 -2.24
N LEU A 122 -3.17 -16.05 -2.57
CA LEU A 122 -2.25 -15.20 -1.82
C LEU A 122 -2.78 -14.87 -0.43
N GLY A 123 -4.08 -14.63 -0.30
CA GLY A 123 -4.74 -14.40 0.98
C GLY A 123 -4.71 -15.60 1.92
N GLY A 124 -4.49 -16.79 1.37
CA GLY A 124 -4.38 -18.04 2.11
C GLY A 124 -5.67 -18.43 2.86
N PRO A 125 -5.61 -19.50 3.68
CA PRO A 125 -6.80 -20.09 4.31
C PRO A 125 -7.49 -19.18 5.33
N LYS A 126 -6.79 -18.17 5.84
CA LYS A 126 -7.35 -17.18 6.79
C LYS A 126 -7.96 -15.97 6.08
N GLY A 127 -7.84 -15.88 4.76
CA GLY A 127 -8.35 -14.76 3.97
C GLY A 127 -7.72 -13.43 4.39
N LEU A 128 -6.38 -13.32 4.38
CA LEU A 128 -5.69 -12.08 4.71
C LEU A 128 -6.11 -10.94 3.77
N ILE A 129 -6.29 -11.24 2.47
CA ILE A 129 -6.93 -10.33 1.53
C ILE A 129 -8.44 -10.52 1.72
N ARG A 130 -9.04 -9.56 2.41
CA ARG A 130 -10.44 -9.64 2.85
C ARG A 130 -11.42 -9.25 1.79
N GLN A 131 -11.09 -8.22 1.04
CA GLN A 131 -11.96 -7.63 0.05
C GLN A 131 -11.20 -7.32 -1.23
N SER A 132 -11.91 -7.35 -2.36
CA SER A 132 -11.42 -6.86 -3.64
C SER A 132 -12.49 -5.98 -4.27
N GLU A 133 -12.10 -4.75 -4.63
CA GLU A 133 -13.02 -3.72 -5.12
C GLU A 133 -13.09 -3.72 -6.64
N PHE A 134 -14.30 -3.64 -7.16
CA PHE A 134 -14.60 -3.66 -8.59
C PHE A 134 -15.39 -2.42 -9.02
N PHE A 135 -15.22 -2.02 -10.28
CA PHE A 135 -16.20 -1.21 -10.98
C PHE A 135 -17.34 -2.07 -11.55
N LEU A 136 -18.54 -1.48 -11.64
CA LEU A 136 -19.76 -2.15 -12.14
C LEU A 136 -20.36 -1.50 -13.38
N TYR A 137 -19.72 -0.47 -13.92
CA TYR A 137 -20.35 0.42 -14.90
C TYR A 137 -20.48 -0.19 -16.28
N SER A 138 -19.50 -0.92 -16.76
CA SER A 138 -19.55 -1.55 -18.08
C SER A 138 -20.12 -2.98 -18.01
N LYS A 139 -20.63 -3.47 -19.14
CA LYS A 139 -21.04 -4.86 -19.25
C LYS A 139 -19.87 -5.81 -18.91
N LYS A 140 -18.66 -5.48 -19.40
CA LYS A 140 -17.45 -6.25 -19.14
C LYS A 140 -17.14 -6.34 -17.63
N ASP A 141 -17.28 -5.23 -16.90
CA ASP A 141 -17.02 -5.21 -15.46
C ASP A 141 -17.98 -6.14 -14.71
N ARG A 142 -19.28 -6.07 -15.05
CA ARG A 142 -20.30 -6.96 -14.47
C ARG A 142 -20.08 -8.42 -14.83
N ASP A 143 -19.74 -8.73 -16.09
CA ASP A 143 -19.44 -10.10 -16.52
C ASP A 143 -18.24 -10.64 -15.74
N ALA A 144 -17.21 -9.82 -15.48
CA ALA A 144 -16.07 -10.21 -14.66
C ALA A 144 -16.48 -10.50 -13.20
N VAL A 145 -17.31 -9.62 -12.61
CA VAL A 145 -17.84 -9.82 -11.24
C VAL A 145 -18.64 -11.10 -11.14
N TYR A 146 -19.56 -11.37 -12.06
CA TYR A 146 -20.33 -12.61 -12.04
C TYR A 146 -19.44 -13.85 -12.12
N ARG A 147 -18.44 -13.87 -13.00
CA ARG A 147 -17.50 -15.00 -13.12
C ARG A 147 -16.60 -15.16 -11.90
N CYS A 148 -16.27 -14.07 -11.21
CA CYS A 148 -15.56 -14.15 -9.93
C CYS A 148 -16.47 -14.69 -8.82
N LEU A 149 -17.75 -14.29 -8.77
CA LEU A 149 -18.74 -14.81 -7.81
C LEU A 149 -18.98 -16.32 -8.00
N GLU A 150 -18.98 -16.80 -9.25
CA GLU A 150 -19.12 -18.23 -9.59
C GLU A 150 -17.99 -19.09 -9.01
N LYS A 151 -16.83 -18.50 -8.65
CA LYS A 151 -15.74 -19.23 -7.97
C LYS A 151 -16.13 -19.69 -6.57
N GLY A 152 -17.10 -19.04 -5.94
CA GLY A 152 -17.60 -19.41 -4.61
C GLY A 152 -16.59 -19.20 -3.49
N TYR A 153 -15.59 -18.35 -3.67
CA TYR A 153 -14.61 -18.05 -2.62
C TYR A 153 -15.25 -17.20 -1.51
N GLU A 154 -14.94 -17.53 -0.26
CA GLU A 154 -15.30 -16.71 0.88
C GLU A 154 -14.49 -15.41 0.87
N PHE A 155 -13.18 -15.53 0.55
CA PHE A 155 -12.25 -14.39 0.49
C PHE A 155 -11.37 -14.47 -0.78
N PRO A 156 -11.05 -13.28 -1.36
CA PRO A 156 -11.56 -11.95 -1.05
C PRO A 156 -13.06 -11.84 -1.30
N GLU A 157 -13.79 -11.18 -0.41
CA GLU A 157 -15.16 -10.78 -0.70
C GLU A 157 -15.17 -9.74 -1.82
N ILE A 158 -16.07 -9.91 -2.78
CA ILE A 158 -16.22 -8.96 -3.88
C ILE A 158 -17.04 -7.78 -3.39
N THR A 159 -16.41 -6.61 -3.44
CA THR A 159 -17.06 -5.33 -3.16
C THR A 159 -17.04 -4.45 -4.41
N SER A 160 -17.76 -3.36 -4.38
CA SER A 160 -17.77 -2.40 -5.47
C SER A 160 -17.40 -1.00 -4.98
N TRP A 161 -17.05 -0.13 -5.93
CA TRP A 161 -16.91 1.29 -5.70
C TRP A 161 -17.86 2.03 -6.63
N ILE A 162 -18.78 2.81 -6.06
CA ILE A 162 -19.85 3.46 -6.80
C ILE A 162 -19.94 4.94 -6.43
N ARG A 163 -20.70 5.69 -7.23
CA ARG A 163 -21.10 7.05 -6.87
C ARG A 163 -22.31 7.00 -5.93
N ALA A 164 -22.43 7.99 -5.06
CA ALA A 164 -23.59 8.14 -4.15
C ALA A 164 -24.87 8.50 -4.94
N SER A 165 -25.31 7.60 -5.82
CA SER A 165 -26.54 7.76 -6.61
C SER A 165 -27.46 6.56 -6.45
N LYS A 166 -28.77 6.80 -6.41
CA LYS A 166 -29.78 5.75 -6.28
C LYS A 166 -29.62 4.64 -7.32
N LYS A 167 -29.35 5.03 -8.56
CA LYS A 167 -29.15 4.09 -9.68
C LYS A 167 -27.95 3.15 -9.45
N ASP A 168 -26.86 3.67 -8.92
CA ASP A 168 -25.67 2.87 -8.69
C ASP A 168 -25.89 1.89 -7.50
N PHE A 169 -26.64 2.30 -6.47
CA PHE A 169 -27.06 1.39 -5.39
C PHE A 169 -28.00 0.29 -5.88
N GLU A 170 -28.91 0.62 -6.78
CA GLU A 170 -29.80 -0.39 -7.40
C GLU A 170 -28.98 -1.44 -8.14
N LEU A 171 -27.92 -1.05 -8.85
CA LEU A 171 -27.01 -1.96 -9.54
C LEU A 171 -26.26 -2.89 -8.58
N VAL A 172 -25.76 -2.35 -7.47
CA VAL A 172 -25.09 -3.17 -6.41
C VAL A 172 -26.06 -4.22 -5.87
N LYS A 173 -27.30 -3.82 -5.61
CA LYS A 173 -28.35 -4.72 -5.11
C LYS A 173 -28.73 -5.79 -6.16
N GLU A 174 -28.82 -5.41 -7.43
CA GLU A 174 -29.13 -6.34 -8.54
C GLU A 174 -28.09 -7.44 -8.66
N ILE A 175 -26.78 -7.09 -8.53
CA ILE A 175 -25.69 -8.05 -8.60
C ILE A 175 -25.63 -8.92 -7.32
N GLY A 176 -26.21 -8.47 -6.22
CA GLY A 176 -26.25 -9.18 -4.93
C GLY A 176 -25.00 -8.98 -4.08
N LEU A 177 -24.25 -7.90 -4.30
CA LEU A 177 -23.09 -7.57 -3.46
C LEU A 177 -23.57 -7.08 -2.08
N LYS A 178 -22.84 -7.46 -1.03
CA LYS A 178 -23.18 -7.13 0.37
C LYS A 178 -22.67 -5.76 0.79
N GLU A 179 -21.53 -5.36 0.24
CA GLU A 179 -20.83 -4.12 0.59
C GLU A 179 -20.43 -3.33 -0.65
N THR A 180 -20.35 -2.01 -0.49
CA THR A 180 -19.87 -1.09 -1.52
C THR A 180 -19.20 0.12 -0.88
N GLY A 181 -18.11 0.59 -1.46
CA GLY A 181 -17.52 1.89 -1.18
C GLY A 181 -18.19 3.00 -2.01
N ILE A 182 -18.07 4.23 -1.54
CA ILE A 182 -18.60 5.45 -2.19
C ILE A 182 -17.51 6.51 -2.27
#